data_d94e303982d3bde5be51e760660d70f4
#
_entry.id   d94e303982d3bde5be51e760660d70f4
#
_cell.length_a   1.000
_cell.length_b   1.000
_cell.length_c   1.000
_cell.angle_alpha   90.00
_cell.angle_beta   90.00
_cell.angle_gamma   90.00
#
_symmetry.space_group_name_H-M   'P 1'
#
loop_
_entity.id
_entity.type
_entity.pdbx_description
1 polymer ?
#
loop_
_entity_poly.entity_id
_entity_poly.type
_entity_poly.pdbx_seq_one_letter_code
_entity_poly.pdbx_strand_id
1 'polypeptide(L)' 'MDDRLLNVAEVALQLGTKERFVRRLIAERRIAYVKVGTHVRIQQSVLTAYIKEATVDAVDMHWHGNGLVA' A
#
# COMPACT_ATOMS: atom_id res chain seq x y z
N MET A 1 7.77 -3.22 19.61
CA MET A 1 6.90 -3.40 18.57
C MET A 1 7.58 -3.85 17.34
N ASP A 2 7.12 -4.92 16.84
CA ASP A 2 7.78 -5.52 15.74
C ASP A 2 7.27 -5.00 14.44
N ASP A 3 8.19 -4.65 13.59
CA ASP A 3 7.83 -4.16 12.28
C ASP A 3 8.11 -5.30 11.32
N ARG A 4 7.10 -6.11 11.04
CA ARG A 4 7.27 -7.27 10.20
C ARG A 4 7.78 -6.89 8.83
N LEU A 5 8.58 -7.76 8.27
CA LEU A 5 9.00 -7.63 6.89
C LEU A 5 8.08 -8.51 6.05
N LEU A 6 7.44 -7.91 5.07
CA LEU A 6 6.47 -8.60 4.24
C LEU A 6 7.05 -8.85 2.86
N ASN A 7 6.72 -9.99 2.27
CA ASN A 7 7.13 -10.21 0.89
C ASN A 7 6.07 -9.64 -0.04
N VAL A 8 6.35 -9.70 -1.34
CA VAL A 8 5.46 -9.10 -2.33
C VAL A 8 4.07 -9.72 -2.28
N ALA A 9 4.00 -11.04 -2.09
CA ALA A 9 2.71 -11.71 -2.03
C ALA A 9 1.88 -11.25 -0.84
N GLU A 10 2.55 -11.07 0.30
CA GLU A 10 1.84 -10.62 1.51
C GLU A 10 1.35 -9.20 1.36
N VAL A 11 2.16 -8.35 0.73
CA VAL A 11 1.75 -6.96 0.50
C VAL A 11 0.55 -6.93 -0.44
N ALA A 12 0.61 -7.72 -1.50
CA ALA A 12 -0.48 -7.77 -2.46
C ALA A 12 -1.77 -8.23 -1.78
N LEU A 13 -1.63 -9.20 -0.88
CA LEU A 13 -2.79 -9.71 -0.17
C LEU A 13 -3.43 -8.63 0.71
N GLN A 14 -2.61 -7.88 1.43
CA GLN A 14 -3.13 -6.81 2.28
C GLN A 14 -3.75 -5.69 1.46
N LEU A 15 -3.20 -5.42 0.29
CA LEU A 15 -3.74 -4.38 -0.58
C LEU A 15 -4.92 -4.86 -1.41
N GLY A 16 -5.13 -6.15 -1.48
CA GLY A 16 -6.20 -6.70 -2.32
C GLY A 16 -5.88 -6.56 -3.79
N THR A 17 -4.61 -6.60 -4.16
CA THR A 17 -4.17 -6.43 -5.54
C THR A 17 -3.37 -7.64 -5.98
N LYS A 18 -2.90 -7.60 -7.20
CA LYS A 18 -2.00 -8.64 -7.69
C LYS A 18 -0.57 -8.27 -7.40
N GLU A 19 0.29 -9.28 -7.34
CA GLU A 19 1.69 -9.04 -7.06
C GLU A 19 2.33 -8.12 -8.09
N ARG A 20 1.88 -8.20 -9.31
CA ARG A 20 2.37 -7.35 -10.37
C ARG A 20 2.24 -5.86 -10.01
N PHE A 21 1.13 -5.50 -9.39
CA PHE A 21 0.92 -4.12 -8.97
C PHE A 21 1.96 -3.71 -7.92
N VAL A 22 2.22 -4.60 -6.97
CA VAL A 22 3.21 -4.33 -5.93
C VAL A 22 4.60 -4.20 -6.53
N ARG A 23 4.94 -5.07 -7.48
CA ARG A 23 6.25 -4.99 -8.13
C ARG A 23 6.41 -3.67 -8.87
N ARG A 24 5.34 -3.17 -9.43
CA ARG A 24 5.37 -1.88 -10.10
C ARG A 24 5.61 -0.76 -9.11
N LEU A 25 4.95 -0.80 -7.94
CA LEU A 25 5.17 0.21 -6.92
C LEU A 25 6.65 0.26 -6.53
N ILE A 26 7.25 -0.91 -6.39
CA ILE A 26 8.65 -1.00 -6.01
C ILE A 26 9.54 -0.48 -7.14
N ALA A 27 9.26 -0.87 -8.36
CA ALA A 27 10.07 -0.47 -9.51
C ALA A 27 10.00 1.04 -9.74
N GLU A 28 8.86 1.63 -9.45
CA GLU A 28 8.67 3.07 -9.64
C GLU A 28 9.03 3.86 -8.39
N ARG A 29 9.53 3.16 -7.37
CA ARG A 29 9.94 3.78 -6.12
C ARG A 29 8.82 4.55 -5.45
N ARG A 30 7.62 4.02 -5.54
CA ARG A 30 6.45 4.65 -4.92
C ARG A 30 6.19 4.13 -3.53
N ILE A 31 6.93 3.12 -3.11
CA ILE A 31 6.84 2.59 -1.77
C ILE A 31 8.25 2.21 -1.33
N ALA A 32 8.60 2.53 -0.11
CA ALA A 32 9.92 2.21 0.41
C ALA A 32 10.05 0.71 0.63
N TYR A 33 11.21 0.16 0.39
CA TYR A 33 11.41 -1.27 0.59
C TYR A 33 12.81 -1.54 1.14
N VAL A 34 12.96 -2.75 1.67
CA VAL A 34 14.22 -3.20 2.22
C VAL A 34 14.71 -4.33 1.34
N LYS A 35 15.99 -4.32 1.04
CA LYS A 35 16.55 -5.40 0.26
C LYS A 35 17.41 -6.27 1.17
N VAL A 36 16.97 -7.49 1.41
CA VAL A 36 17.69 -8.43 2.26
C VAL A 36 18.33 -9.45 1.33
N GLY A 37 19.62 -9.28 1.04
CA GLY A 37 20.27 -10.08 0.03
C GLY A 37 19.63 -9.80 -1.31
N THR A 38 19.06 -10.83 -1.92
CA THR A 38 18.35 -10.66 -3.18
C THR A 38 16.84 -10.55 -2.97
N HIS A 39 16.39 -10.57 -1.72
CA HIS A 39 14.97 -10.57 -1.44
C HIS A 39 14.48 -9.18 -1.12
N VAL A 40 13.40 -8.78 -1.76
CA VAL A 40 12.78 -7.49 -1.49
C VAL A 40 11.72 -7.70 -0.41
N ARG A 41 11.73 -6.84 0.58
CA ARG A 41 10.74 -6.89 1.66
C ARG A 41 10.22 -5.50 1.93
N ILE A 42 9.01 -5.42 2.44
CA ILE A 42 8.40 -4.15 2.79
C ILE A 42 8.00 -4.23 4.25
N GLN A 43 8.38 -3.23 5.02
CA GLN A 43 8.04 -3.22 6.43
C GLN A 43 6.56 -2.95 6.58
N GLN A 44 5.95 -3.62 7.55
CA GLN A 44 4.52 -3.45 7.78
C GLN A 44 4.17 -1.98 8.04
N SER A 45 5.02 -1.27 8.77
CA SER A 45 4.76 0.14 9.07
C SER A 45 4.75 0.97 7.79
N VAL A 46 5.62 0.64 6.84
CA VAL A 46 5.67 1.34 5.57
C VAL A 46 4.40 1.08 4.78
N LEU A 47 3.95 -0.16 4.76
CA LEU A 47 2.73 -0.50 4.07
C LEU A 47 1.53 0.18 4.70
N THR A 48 1.48 0.21 6.02
CA THR A 48 0.40 0.88 6.73
C THR A 48 0.37 2.36 6.39
N ALA A 49 1.55 3.00 6.34
CA ALA A 49 1.63 4.41 5.99
C ALA A 49 1.19 4.64 4.54
N TYR A 50 1.57 3.73 3.64
CA TYR A 50 1.18 3.84 2.25
C TYR A 50 -0.35 3.78 2.12
N ILE A 51 -0.97 2.84 2.82
CA ILE A 51 -2.42 2.70 2.78
C ILE A 51 -3.07 3.97 3.34
N LYS A 52 -2.50 4.50 4.41
CA LYS A 52 -3.06 5.68 5.01
C LYS A 52 -3.00 6.87 4.07
N GLU A 53 -1.90 7.03 3.37
CA GLU A 53 -1.77 8.13 2.42
C GLU A 53 -2.64 7.93 1.20
N ALA A 54 -2.90 6.70 0.83
CA ALA A 54 -3.74 6.40 -0.31
C ALA A 54 -5.22 6.42 0.05
N THR A 55 -5.54 6.52 1.32
CA THR A 55 -6.93 6.49 1.75
C THR A 55 -7.64 7.78 1.34
N VAL A 56 -8.77 7.60 0.72
CA VAL A 56 -9.62 8.73 0.39
C VAL A 56 -10.73 8.74 1.40
N ASP A 57 -10.75 9.75 2.23
CA ASP A 57 -11.73 9.81 3.31
C ASP A 57 -13.13 9.97 2.75
N ALA A 58 -14.06 9.34 3.43
CA ALA A 58 -15.47 9.52 3.06
C ALA A 58 -15.86 10.96 3.31
N VAL A 59 -16.49 11.53 2.32
CA VAL A 59 -16.93 12.89 2.46
C VAL A 59 -18.18 12.91 3.29
N ASP A 60 -18.33 13.94 4.05
CA ASP A 60 -19.51 14.08 4.80
C ASP A 60 -20.67 14.11 3.88
N MET A 61 -21.60 13.29 4.14
CA MET A 61 -22.53 13.00 3.17
C MET A 61 -23.50 13.99 2.81
N HIS A 62 -23.54 15.03 3.39
CA HIS A 62 -24.41 15.95 2.85
C HIS A 62 -23.76 16.63 1.69
N TRP A 63 -22.81 16.17 1.27
CA TRP A 63 -22.29 16.70 0.17
C TRP A 63 -22.88 16.17 -1.08
N HIS A 64 -23.31 16.10 -1.27
CA HIS A 64 -23.51 15.67 -2.18
C HIS A 64 -23.28 15.15 -3.02
N GLY A 65 -23.49 15.10 -3.38
CA GLY A 65 -23.18 14.49 -4.05
C GLY A 65 -22.44 14.25 -4.87
N ASN A 66 -22.24 14.34 -5.17
CA ASN A 66 -21.51 14.09 -5.84
C ASN A 66 -20.89 13.25 -5.99
N GLY A 67 -20.95 12.99 -6.08
CA GLY A 67 -20.37 12.25 -6.17
C GLY A 67 -19.59 11.77 -6.09
N LEU A 68 -19.58 11.49 -5.96
CA LEU A 68 -18.81 11.20 -5.78
C LEU A 68 -18.17 10.66 -6.26
N VAL A 69 -18.00 10.68 -6.47
CA VAL A 69 -17.37 10.34 -6.85
C VAL A 69 -16.90 9.72 -7.15
N ALA A 70 -16.80 9.51 -7.28
CA ALA A 70 -16.32 8.89 -7.55
C ALA A 70 -16.18 8.50 -7.70
#